data_0f212f1f23f4204587bd2939151915d8
#
_entry.id   0f212f1f23f4204587bd2939151915d8
#
_cell.length_a   1.000
_cell.length_b   1.000
_cell.length_c   1.000
_cell.angle_alpha   90.00
_cell.angle_beta   90.00
_cell.angle_gamma   90.00
#
_symmetry.space_group_name_H-M   'P 1'
#
loop_
_entity.id
_entity.type
_entity.pdbx_description
1 polymer ?
#
loop_
_entity_poly.entity_id
_entity_poly.type
_entity_poly.pdbx_seq_one_letter_code
_entity_poly.pdbx_strand_id
1 'polypeptide(L)'
;MKNENQTDIKISKEEFMKIIELTGLPVSHIQKLIDLEKAEQEEAKRKELEKKNPPFVQLYKSHMKEIRWLISNHHLSSEILFFFLENMNNRNVIVCSQQLLMEQFNKGRTTIHNAIKNLKEYGFISIAKIGNANAYIINPEIAFQDSRDKIKYVSFEGKILINKNENEELFKEHNFENFKVLKDEQK
;
A
#
# COMPACT_ATOMS: atom_id res chain seq x y z
N MET A 1 -4.80 38.87 0.33
CA MET A 1 -3.88 38.08 -0.48
C MET A 1 -4.74 37.18 -1.33
N LYS A 2 -4.57 37.29 -2.65
CA LYS A 2 -5.51 36.80 -3.67
C LYS A 2 -5.53 35.29 -3.73
N ASN A 3 -6.75 34.71 -3.62
CA ASN A 3 -7.03 33.35 -4.05
C ASN A 3 -6.86 33.31 -5.56
N GLU A 4 -5.80 32.68 -6.04
CA GLU A 4 -5.73 32.28 -7.44
C GLU A 4 -6.71 31.11 -7.64
N ASN A 5 -7.75 31.40 -8.40
CA ASN A 5 -8.76 30.47 -8.85
C ASN A 5 -8.06 29.32 -9.62
N GLN A 6 -8.03 28.15 -8.99
CA GLN A 6 -7.73 26.91 -9.68
C GLN A 6 -8.94 26.57 -10.55
N THR A 7 -8.91 27.01 -11.80
CA THR A 7 -9.88 26.65 -12.81
C THR A 7 -9.67 25.18 -13.18
N ASP A 8 -10.61 24.32 -12.81
CA ASP A 8 -10.72 23.00 -13.42
C ASP A 8 -10.86 23.22 -14.93
N ILE A 9 -9.82 22.89 -15.70
CA ILE A 9 -9.82 22.99 -17.16
C ILE A 9 -10.78 21.92 -17.68
N LYS A 10 -12.07 22.27 -17.77
CA LYS A 10 -13.06 21.50 -18.52
C LYS A 10 -12.98 21.91 -19.96
N ILE A 11 -12.12 21.24 -20.72
CA ILE A 11 -12.06 21.46 -22.17
C ILE A 11 -13.36 20.95 -22.78
N SER A 12 -14.11 21.82 -23.43
CA SER A 12 -15.31 21.44 -24.19
C SER A 12 -14.92 20.61 -25.42
N LYS A 13 -15.86 19.82 -25.94
CA LYS A 13 -15.62 19.03 -27.16
C LYS A 13 -15.18 19.90 -28.35
N GLU A 14 -15.69 21.13 -28.40
CA GLU A 14 -15.34 22.09 -29.47
C GLU A 14 -13.92 22.64 -29.33
N GLU A 15 -13.51 22.97 -28.10
CA GLU A 15 -12.13 23.40 -27.80
C GLU A 15 -11.12 22.27 -28.05
N PHE A 16 -11.49 21.05 -27.71
CA PHE A 16 -10.65 19.86 -27.97
C PHE A 16 -10.43 19.65 -29.47
N MET A 17 -11.49 19.77 -30.30
CA MET A 17 -11.39 19.67 -31.75
C MET A 17 -10.55 20.79 -32.31
N LYS A 18 -10.66 22.01 -31.79
CA LYS A 18 -9.86 23.16 -32.22
C LYS A 18 -8.37 23.00 -31.91
N ILE A 19 -8.04 22.38 -30.80
CA ILE A 19 -6.63 22.05 -30.46
C ILE A 19 -6.07 21.03 -31.44
N ILE A 20 -6.83 20.01 -31.82
CA ILE A 20 -6.41 19.02 -32.83
C ILE A 20 -6.14 19.70 -34.18
N GLU A 21 -7.04 20.59 -34.60
CA GLU A 21 -6.95 21.29 -35.88
C GLU A 21 -5.75 22.25 -35.94
N LEU A 22 -5.47 22.95 -34.82
CA LEU A 22 -4.36 23.89 -34.71
C LEU A 22 -2.98 23.22 -34.55
N THR A 23 -2.92 22.09 -33.84
CA THR A 23 -1.64 21.42 -33.51
C THR A 23 -1.27 20.34 -34.52
N GLY A 24 -2.21 19.79 -35.28
CA GLY A 24 -2.01 18.64 -36.15
C GLY A 24 -1.60 17.35 -35.41
N LEU A 25 -1.68 17.33 -34.07
CA LEU A 25 -1.29 16.17 -33.27
C LEU A 25 -2.39 15.10 -33.30
N PRO A 26 -2.01 13.81 -33.30
CA PRO A 26 -2.99 12.73 -33.18
C PRO A 26 -3.80 12.85 -31.86
N VAL A 27 -5.09 12.55 -31.92
CA VAL A 27 -6.01 12.58 -30.77
C VAL A 27 -5.45 11.82 -29.57
N SER A 28 -4.83 10.66 -29.80
CA SER A 28 -4.20 9.85 -28.78
C SER A 28 -3.05 10.55 -28.02
N HIS A 29 -2.33 11.46 -28.68
CA HIS A 29 -1.26 12.25 -28.05
C HIS A 29 -1.84 13.33 -27.15
N ILE A 30 -2.87 14.03 -27.61
CA ILE A 30 -3.53 15.09 -26.85
C ILE A 30 -4.21 14.48 -25.61
N GLN A 31 -4.89 13.34 -25.78
CA GLN A 31 -5.50 12.62 -24.65
C GLN A 31 -4.45 12.23 -23.60
N LYS A 32 -3.31 11.73 -24.05
CA LYS A 32 -2.21 11.33 -23.14
C LYS A 32 -1.62 12.53 -22.37
N LEU A 33 -1.52 13.70 -23.01
CA LEU A 33 -1.07 14.92 -22.33
C LEU A 33 -2.08 15.39 -21.29
N ILE A 34 -3.38 15.35 -21.61
CA ILE A 34 -4.45 15.69 -20.65
C ILE A 34 -4.45 14.74 -19.46
N ASP A 35 -4.27 13.44 -19.68
CA ASP A 35 -4.24 12.44 -18.61
C ASP A 35 -3.00 12.61 -17.71
N LEU A 36 -1.84 12.98 -18.30
CA LEU A 36 -0.63 13.31 -17.54
C LEU A 36 -0.83 14.57 -16.66
N GLU A 37 -1.40 15.62 -17.23
CA GLU A 37 -1.65 16.87 -16.50
C GLU A 37 -2.65 16.68 -15.37
N LYS A 38 -3.71 15.88 -15.59
CA LYS A 38 -4.65 15.49 -14.52
C LYS A 38 -3.97 14.71 -13.41
N ALA A 39 -3.10 13.76 -13.77
CA ALA A 39 -2.35 12.97 -12.78
C ALA A 39 -1.41 13.86 -11.95
N GLU A 40 -0.72 14.82 -12.58
CA GLU A 40 0.13 15.79 -11.88
C GLU A 40 -0.68 16.70 -10.93
N GLN A 41 -1.86 17.18 -11.38
CA GLN A 41 -2.74 17.99 -10.54
C GLN A 41 -3.30 17.21 -9.36
N GLU A 42 -3.70 15.95 -9.57
CA GLU A 42 -4.16 15.07 -8.47
C GLU A 42 -3.02 14.79 -7.47
N GLU A 43 -1.81 14.58 -7.96
CA GLU A 43 -0.64 14.37 -7.10
C GLU A 43 -0.28 15.64 -6.32
N ALA A 44 -0.37 16.82 -6.94
CA ALA A 44 -0.15 18.10 -6.27
C ALA A 44 -1.20 18.36 -5.18
N LYS A 45 -2.49 18.12 -5.46
CA LYS A 45 -3.58 18.20 -4.49
C LYS A 45 -3.37 17.21 -3.33
N ARG A 46 -2.92 15.99 -3.61
CA ARG A 46 -2.60 14.99 -2.59
C ARG A 46 -1.47 15.46 -1.68
N LYS A 47 -0.38 15.97 -2.26
CA LYS A 47 0.76 16.51 -1.48
C LYS A 47 0.37 17.71 -0.62
N GLU A 48 -0.56 18.54 -1.10
CA GLU A 48 -1.07 19.67 -0.30
C GLU A 48 -1.94 19.20 0.87
N LEU A 49 -2.79 18.19 0.66
CA LEU A 49 -3.59 17.57 1.71
C LEU A 49 -2.72 16.83 2.74
N GLU A 50 -1.68 16.15 2.30
CA GLU A 50 -0.69 15.49 3.18
C GLU A 50 0.07 16.51 4.05
N LYS A 51 0.34 17.71 3.54
CA LYS A 51 0.94 18.80 4.33
C LYS A 51 -0.02 19.37 5.39
N LYS A 52 -1.33 19.31 5.17
CA LYS A 52 -2.35 19.81 6.10
C LYS A 52 -2.65 18.85 7.24
N ASN A 53 -2.55 17.55 7.00
CA ASN A 53 -2.87 16.52 7.98
C ASN A 53 -1.60 15.76 8.35
N PRO A 54 -1.28 15.62 9.65
CA PRO A 54 -0.18 14.75 10.06
C PRO A 54 -0.48 13.30 9.60
N PRO A 55 0.56 12.51 9.32
CA PRO A 55 0.37 11.09 9.02
C PRO A 55 -0.41 10.42 10.16
N PHE A 56 -1.43 9.65 9.81
CA PHE A 56 -2.24 8.93 10.78
C PHE A 56 -2.60 7.54 10.29
N VAL A 57 -2.87 6.64 11.23
CA VAL A 57 -3.36 5.30 10.96
C VAL A 57 -4.76 5.16 11.55
N GLN A 58 -5.71 4.70 10.76
CA GLN A 58 -7.07 4.41 11.20
C GLN A 58 -7.12 3.00 11.80
N LEU A 59 -7.53 2.88 13.07
CA LEU A 59 -7.84 1.59 13.70
C LEU A 59 -9.35 1.40 13.75
N TYR A 60 -9.84 0.25 13.30
CA TYR A 60 -11.27 -0.01 13.30
C TYR A 60 -11.77 -0.49 14.66
N LYS A 61 -12.86 0.14 15.12
CA LYS A 61 -13.48 -0.20 16.42
C LYS A 61 -13.93 -1.65 16.50
N SER A 62 -14.30 -2.27 15.39
CA SER A 62 -14.70 -3.67 15.30
C SER A 62 -13.64 -4.64 15.82
N HIS A 63 -12.34 -4.30 15.64
CA HIS A 63 -11.19 -5.15 15.98
C HIS A 63 -10.42 -4.69 17.23
N MET A 64 -10.99 -3.75 18.00
CA MET A 64 -10.34 -3.27 19.23
C MET A 64 -10.24 -4.34 20.33
N LYS A 65 -11.11 -5.34 20.31
CA LYS A 65 -11.05 -6.46 21.28
C LYS A 65 -9.83 -7.34 20.99
N GLU A 66 -9.61 -7.65 19.72
CA GLU A 66 -8.50 -8.46 19.24
C GLU A 66 -7.16 -7.76 19.50
N ILE A 67 -7.09 -6.45 19.25
CA ILE A 67 -5.89 -5.63 19.54
C ILE A 67 -5.58 -5.64 21.03
N ARG A 68 -6.57 -5.41 21.89
CA ARG A 68 -6.36 -5.47 23.36
C ARG A 68 -5.94 -6.85 23.82
N TRP A 69 -6.54 -7.89 23.27
CA TRP A 69 -6.16 -9.27 23.58
C TRP A 69 -4.70 -9.54 23.18
N LEU A 70 -4.27 -9.10 21.99
CA LEU A 70 -2.88 -9.22 21.54
C LEU A 70 -1.91 -8.53 22.49
N ILE A 71 -2.21 -7.31 22.92
CA ILE A 71 -1.39 -6.54 23.88
C ILE A 71 -1.26 -7.30 25.19
N SER A 72 -2.35 -7.89 25.69
CA SER A 72 -2.36 -8.57 27.00
C SER A 72 -1.66 -9.92 26.97
N ASN A 73 -1.68 -10.64 25.85
CA ASN A 73 -1.20 -12.02 25.79
C ASN A 73 0.11 -12.20 25.02
N HIS A 74 0.42 -11.29 24.09
CA HIS A 74 1.55 -11.39 23.17
C HIS A 74 2.26 -10.04 23.03
N HIS A 75 2.89 -9.59 24.11
CA HIS A 75 3.50 -8.25 24.21
C HIS A 75 4.44 -7.93 23.02
N LEU A 76 5.41 -8.81 22.74
CA LEU A 76 6.35 -8.58 21.63
C LEU A 76 5.65 -8.57 20.25
N SER A 77 4.63 -9.41 20.07
CA SER A 77 3.83 -9.39 18.84
C SER A 77 3.11 -8.05 18.66
N SER A 78 2.56 -7.51 19.77
CA SER A 78 1.91 -6.19 19.72
C SER A 78 2.91 -5.06 19.44
N GLU A 79 4.10 -5.09 20.03
CA GLU A 79 5.16 -4.11 19.73
C GLU A 79 5.57 -4.15 18.25
N ILE A 80 5.75 -5.36 17.69
CA ILE A 80 6.06 -5.53 16.24
C ILE A 80 4.90 -5.04 15.38
N LEU A 81 3.64 -5.30 15.77
CA LEU A 81 2.49 -4.78 15.03
C LEU A 81 2.48 -3.25 15.00
N PHE A 82 2.70 -2.58 16.13
CA PHE A 82 2.76 -1.12 16.19
C PHE A 82 3.94 -0.56 15.39
N PHE A 83 5.10 -1.22 15.42
CA PHE A 83 6.22 -0.87 14.57
C PHE A 83 5.87 -0.99 13.07
N PHE A 84 5.12 -2.00 12.69
CA PHE A 84 4.65 -2.15 11.31
C PHE A 84 3.66 -1.05 10.94
N LEU A 85 2.72 -0.71 11.82
CA LEU A 85 1.75 0.38 11.60
C LEU A 85 2.44 1.75 11.44
N GLU A 86 3.50 1.99 12.20
CA GLU A 86 4.28 3.22 12.11
C GLU A 86 5.05 3.36 10.79
N ASN A 87 5.55 2.23 10.25
CA ASN A 87 6.46 2.22 9.10
C ASN A 87 5.84 1.69 7.81
N MET A 88 4.58 1.27 7.81
CA MET A 88 3.91 0.79 6.60
C MET A 88 3.65 1.95 5.63
N ASN A 89 3.58 1.60 4.34
CA ASN A 89 3.14 2.52 3.31
C ASN A 89 1.59 2.65 3.29
N ASN A 90 1.08 3.54 2.45
CA ASN A 90 -0.37 3.77 2.25
C ASN A 90 -1.13 2.56 1.67
N ARG A 91 -0.45 1.45 1.41
CA ARG A 91 -1.02 0.18 0.96
C ARG A 91 -0.91 -0.92 2.03
N ASN A 92 -0.68 -0.53 3.27
CA ASN A 92 -0.54 -1.42 4.41
C ASN A 92 0.61 -2.41 4.32
N VAL A 93 1.69 -2.07 3.63
CA VAL A 93 2.82 -2.96 3.41
C VAL A 93 4.11 -2.37 3.97
N ILE A 94 4.88 -3.20 4.66
CA ILE A 94 6.26 -2.94 5.05
C ILE A 94 7.15 -4.08 4.57
N VAL A 95 8.30 -3.74 3.98
CA VAL A 95 9.33 -4.72 3.59
C VAL A 95 10.52 -4.56 4.52
N CYS A 96 10.79 -5.60 5.31
CA CYS A 96 11.98 -5.60 6.16
C CYS A 96 12.51 -7.02 6.40
N SER A 97 13.80 -7.12 6.75
CA SER A 97 14.41 -8.38 7.12
C SER A 97 14.11 -8.76 8.58
N GLN A 98 14.13 -10.04 8.90
CA GLN A 98 14.07 -10.46 10.31
C GLN A 98 15.26 -9.95 11.13
N GLN A 99 16.42 -9.75 10.50
CA GLN A 99 17.59 -9.21 11.15
C GLN A 99 17.32 -7.81 11.70
N LEU A 100 16.67 -6.93 10.90
CA LEU A 100 16.26 -5.60 11.34
C LEU A 100 15.36 -5.67 12.57
N LEU A 101 14.38 -6.58 12.59
CA LEU A 101 13.49 -6.75 13.73
C LEU A 101 14.23 -7.27 15.00
N MET A 102 15.21 -8.16 14.81
CA MET A 102 16.06 -8.65 15.92
C MET A 102 16.83 -7.48 16.56
N GLU A 103 17.41 -6.62 15.76
CA GLU A 103 18.15 -5.43 16.20
C GLU A 103 17.22 -4.38 16.83
N GLN A 104 16.09 -4.08 16.20
CA GLN A 104 15.12 -3.09 16.66
C GLN A 104 14.55 -3.45 18.06
N PHE A 105 14.20 -4.71 18.27
CA PHE A 105 13.60 -5.17 19.52
C PHE A 105 14.58 -5.81 20.50
N ASN A 106 15.87 -5.89 20.13
CA ASN A 106 16.92 -6.57 20.92
C ASN A 106 16.49 -7.98 21.35
N LYS A 107 16.01 -8.79 20.39
CA LYS A 107 15.52 -10.16 20.62
C LYS A 107 16.18 -11.14 19.66
N GLY A 108 16.33 -12.38 20.12
CA GLY A 108 16.86 -13.46 19.30
C GLY A 108 15.90 -13.87 18.18
N ARG A 109 16.46 -14.52 17.15
CA ARG A 109 15.77 -14.93 15.92
C ARG A 109 14.50 -15.75 16.18
N THR A 110 14.58 -16.74 17.06
CA THR A 110 13.45 -17.61 17.41
C THR A 110 12.32 -16.82 18.05
N THR A 111 12.65 -15.87 18.93
CA THR A 111 11.67 -15.02 19.62
C THR A 111 10.94 -14.11 18.63
N ILE A 112 11.68 -13.46 17.72
CA ILE A 112 11.10 -12.64 16.64
C ILE A 112 10.24 -13.49 15.70
N HIS A 113 10.74 -14.67 15.31
CA HIS A 113 9.99 -15.59 14.45
C HIS A 113 8.65 -15.98 15.07
N ASN A 114 8.65 -16.36 16.36
CA ASN A 114 7.41 -16.73 17.06
C ASN A 114 6.45 -15.55 17.20
N ALA A 115 6.95 -14.36 17.46
CA ALA A 115 6.11 -13.16 17.52
C ALA A 115 5.45 -12.84 16.18
N ILE A 116 6.18 -12.95 15.07
CA ILE A 116 5.65 -12.79 13.71
C ILE A 116 4.64 -13.89 13.37
N LYS A 117 4.95 -15.13 13.76
CA LYS A 117 4.06 -16.28 13.58
C LYS A 117 2.72 -16.05 14.28
N ASN A 118 2.71 -15.57 15.52
CA ASN A 118 1.50 -15.20 16.25
C ASN A 118 0.69 -14.15 15.49
N LEU A 119 1.33 -13.07 14.98
CA LEU A 119 0.64 -12.06 14.19
C LEU A 119 -0.04 -12.63 12.94
N LYS A 120 0.62 -13.56 12.24
CA LYS A 120 0.05 -14.26 11.09
C LYS A 120 -1.11 -15.16 11.50
N GLU A 121 -0.94 -16.01 12.50
CA GLU A 121 -1.94 -16.99 12.96
C GLU A 121 -3.22 -16.32 13.48
N TYR A 122 -3.10 -15.16 14.11
CA TYR A 122 -4.25 -14.38 14.58
C TYR A 122 -4.81 -13.40 13.54
N GLY A 123 -4.33 -13.47 12.27
CA GLY A 123 -4.88 -12.68 11.17
C GLY A 123 -4.55 -11.18 11.19
N PHE A 124 -3.56 -10.74 11.98
CA PHE A 124 -3.12 -9.34 12.00
C PHE A 124 -2.30 -8.98 10.76
N ILE A 125 -1.54 -9.94 10.22
CA ILE A 125 -0.69 -9.75 9.06
C ILE A 125 -0.73 -10.96 8.13
N SER A 126 -0.41 -10.71 6.85
CA SER A 126 0.01 -11.72 5.89
C SER A 126 1.48 -11.50 5.52
N ILE A 127 2.17 -12.54 5.07
CA ILE A 127 3.60 -12.51 4.78
C ILE A 127 3.85 -12.99 3.36
N ALA A 128 4.52 -12.15 2.56
CA ALA A 128 5.06 -12.53 1.26
C ALA A 128 6.59 -12.55 1.32
N LYS A 129 7.23 -13.58 0.77
CA LYS A 129 8.68 -13.65 0.66
C LYS A 129 9.15 -12.89 -0.58
N ILE A 130 10.19 -12.08 -0.40
CA ILE A 130 10.84 -11.31 -1.46
C ILE A 130 12.35 -11.56 -1.34
N GLY A 131 12.83 -12.62 -1.95
CA GLY A 131 14.22 -13.06 -1.78
C GLY A 131 14.59 -13.24 -0.31
N ASN A 132 15.58 -12.50 0.18
CA ASN A 132 16.02 -12.56 1.59
C ASN A 132 15.20 -11.69 2.56
N ALA A 133 14.26 -10.90 2.07
CA ALA A 133 13.37 -10.07 2.87
C ALA A 133 11.95 -10.63 2.89
N ASN A 134 11.15 -10.17 3.86
CA ASN A 134 9.73 -10.42 3.90
C ASN A 134 8.97 -9.10 3.67
N ALA A 135 7.88 -9.17 2.91
CA ALA A 135 6.86 -8.16 2.92
C ALA A 135 5.78 -8.58 3.94
N TYR A 136 5.54 -7.72 4.90
CA TYR A 136 4.46 -7.89 5.87
C TYR A 136 3.31 -6.99 5.43
N ILE A 137 2.16 -7.59 5.22
CA ILE A 137 0.93 -6.93 4.78
C ILE A 137 0.01 -6.88 5.98
N ILE A 138 -0.25 -5.69 6.49
CA ILE A 138 -1.13 -5.49 7.62
C ILE A 138 -2.57 -5.65 7.17
N ASN A 139 -3.38 -6.38 7.93
CA ASN A 139 -4.78 -6.61 7.63
C ASN A 139 -5.54 -5.28 7.55
N PRO A 140 -6.08 -4.88 6.38
CA PRO A 140 -6.75 -3.61 6.19
C PRO A 140 -8.09 -3.50 6.94
N GLU A 141 -8.65 -4.61 7.45
CA GLU A 141 -9.83 -4.60 8.31
C GLU A 141 -9.49 -4.20 9.75
N ILE A 142 -8.21 -4.34 10.17
CA ILE A 142 -7.73 -3.96 11.49
C ILE A 142 -7.24 -2.53 11.51
N ALA A 143 -6.40 -2.17 10.53
CA ALA A 143 -5.79 -0.86 10.41
C ALA A 143 -5.59 -0.46 8.96
N PHE A 144 -5.76 0.84 8.67
CA PHE A 144 -5.56 1.38 7.33
C PHE A 144 -5.04 2.81 7.37
N GLN A 145 -4.15 3.18 6.44
CA GLN A 145 -3.51 4.50 6.42
C GLN A 145 -4.11 5.47 5.39
N ASP A 146 -4.93 4.99 4.44
CA ASP A 146 -5.48 5.82 3.35
C ASP A 146 -7.02 5.88 3.43
N SER A 147 -7.68 6.51 2.45
CA SER A 147 -9.14 6.61 2.37
C SER A 147 -9.79 5.24 2.13
N ARG A 148 -10.97 5.03 2.72
CA ARG A 148 -11.73 3.75 2.66
C ARG A 148 -11.96 3.22 1.25
N ASP A 149 -12.12 4.11 0.29
CA ASP A 149 -12.36 3.74 -1.11
C ASP A 149 -11.17 3.00 -1.75
N LYS A 150 -9.99 3.15 -1.15
CA LYS A 150 -8.74 2.55 -1.62
C LYS A 150 -8.40 1.21 -0.96
N ILE A 151 -9.18 0.74 0.00
CA ILE A 151 -8.98 -0.60 0.63
C ILE A 151 -8.93 -1.71 -0.43
N LYS A 152 -9.71 -1.56 -1.51
CA LYS A 152 -9.71 -2.48 -2.66
C LYS A 152 -8.37 -2.53 -3.42
N TYR A 153 -7.53 -1.54 -3.22
CA TYR A 153 -6.26 -1.35 -3.91
C TYR A 153 -5.04 -1.56 -3.00
N VAL A 154 -5.19 -2.34 -1.93
CA VAL A 154 -4.05 -2.79 -1.13
C VAL A 154 -3.15 -3.64 -2.02
N SER A 155 -2.24 -2.97 -2.72
CA SER A 155 -1.32 -3.58 -3.66
C SER A 155 0.01 -2.84 -3.62
N PHE A 156 1.09 -3.52 -3.94
CA PHE A 156 2.41 -2.90 -4.00
C PHE A 156 2.51 -1.86 -5.13
N GLU A 157 2.99 -0.65 -4.83
CA GLU A 157 3.55 0.24 -5.84
C GLU A 157 4.97 -0.25 -6.17
N GLY A 158 5.07 -0.87 -7.31
CA GLY A 158 6.30 -1.46 -7.81
C GLY A 158 6.01 -2.85 -8.39
N LYS A 159 6.78 -3.26 -9.39
CA LYS A 159 6.73 -4.63 -9.89
C LYS A 159 7.46 -5.50 -8.87
N ILE A 160 6.74 -6.04 -7.90
CA ILE A 160 7.27 -7.11 -7.06
C ILE A 160 7.01 -8.40 -7.80
N LEU A 161 8.08 -9.01 -8.26
CA LEU A 161 8.05 -10.34 -8.85
C LEU A 161 8.04 -11.34 -7.68
N ILE A 162 6.90 -11.97 -7.44
CA ILE A 162 6.72 -12.97 -6.39
C ILE A 162 6.70 -14.35 -7.05
N ASN A 163 7.54 -15.24 -6.60
CA ASN A 163 7.48 -16.63 -7.01
C ASN A 163 6.25 -17.31 -6.36
N LYS A 164 5.37 -17.88 -7.20
CA LYS A 164 4.15 -18.55 -6.74
C LYS A 164 4.45 -19.71 -5.79
N ASN A 165 5.49 -20.50 -6.09
CA ASN A 165 5.86 -21.68 -5.29
C ASN A 165 6.40 -21.31 -3.90
N GLU A 166 7.00 -20.13 -3.74
CA GLU A 166 7.47 -19.63 -2.44
C GLU A 166 6.34 -19.01 -1.59
N ASN A 167 5.20 -18.71 -2.22
CA ASN A 167 4.10 -17.95 -1.61
C ASN A 167 2.73 -18.63 -1.81
N GLU A 168 2.68 -19.96 -1.91
CA GLU A 168 1.44 -20.70 -2.20
C GLU A 168 0.28 -20.38 -1.23
N GLU A 169 0.58 -20.23 0.06
CA GLU A 169 -0.43 -19.92 1.08
C GLU A 169 -1.06 -18.54 0.85
N LEU A 170 -0.23 -17.55 0.48
CA LEU A 170 -0.69 -16.19 0.20
C LEU A 170 -1.71 -16.17 -0.94
N PHE A 171 -1.49 -17.00 -1.98
CA PHE A 171 -2.40 -17.10 -3.12
C PHE A 171 -3.70 -17.87 -2.83
N LYS A 172 -3.73 -18.67 -1.75
CA LYS A 172 -4.94 -19.38 -1.30
C LYS A 172 -5.83 -18.49 -0.43
N GLU A 173 -5.23 -17.64 0.39
CA GLU A 173 -5.93 -16.81 1.38
C GLU A 173 -6.46 -15.48 0.81
N HIS A 174 -5.85 -14.96 -0.25
CA HIS A 174 -6.15 -13.62 -0.78
C HIS A 174 -6.27 -13.65 -2.30
N ASN A 175 -7.34 -13.06 -2.82
CA ASN A 175 -7.50 -12.80 -4.27
C ASN A 175 -6.60 -11.61 -4.67
N PHE A 176 -5.30 -11.86 -4.86
CA PHE A 176 -4.36 -10.84 -5.33
C PHE A 176 -4.45 -10.67 -6.85
N GLU A 177 -5.47 -9.99 -7.34
CA GLU A 177 -5.63 -9.68 -8.78
C GLU A 177 -4.50 -8.78 -9.34
N ASN A 178 -3.74 -8.13 -8.47
CA ASN A 178 -2.74 -7.11 -8.83
C ASN A 178 -1.28 -7.58 -8.77
N PHE A 179 -1.01 -8.84 -8.43
CA PHE A 179 0.36 -9.37 -8.46
C PHE A 179 0.66 -9.99 -9.83
N LYS A 180 1.70 -9.52 -10.50
CA LYS A 180 2.25 -10.21 -11.67
C LYS A 180 3.10 -11.40 -11.20
N VAL A 181 2.56 -12.60 -11.34
CA VAL A 181 3.30 -13.84 -11.14
C VAL A 181 4.12 -14.12 -12.39
N LEU A 182 5.43 -14.32 -12.23
CA LEU A 182 6.24 -14.94 -13.28
C LEU A 182 5.80 -16.40 -13.39
N LYS A 183 5.17 -16.76 -14.51
CA LYS A 183 5.01 -18.16 -14.88
C LYS A 183 6.39 -18.65 -15.28
N ASP A 184 6.88 -19.71 -14.62
CA ASP A 184 8.01 -20.47 -15.14
C ASP A 184 7.57 -20.97 -16.52
N GLU A 185 8.16 -20.42 -17.57
CA GLU A 185 8.09 -21.03 -18.90
C GLU A 185 8.88 -22.33 -18.77
N GLN A 186 8.13 -23.42 -18.64
CA GLN A 186 8.72 -24.76 -18.70
C GLN A 186 9.38 -24.89 -20.07
N LYS A 187 10.71 -25.06 -20.04
CA LYS A 187 11.45 -25.63 -21.17
C LYS A 187 11.17 -27.10 -21.34
#